data_9991cade7dda6422a61e44f8e294c4b8
#
_entry.id   9991cade7dda6422a61e44f8e294c4b8
#
_cell.length_a   1.000
_cell.length_b   1.000
_cell.length_c   1.000
_cell.angle_alpha   90.00
_cell.angle_beta   90.00
_cell.angle_gamma   90.00
#
_symmetry.space_group_name_H-M   'P 1'
#
loop_
_entity.id
_entity.type
_entity.pdbx_description
1 polymer ?
#
loop_
_entity_poly.entity_id
_entity_poly.type
_entity_poly.pdbx_seq_one_letter_code
_entity_poly.pdbx_strand_id
1 'polypeptide(L)'
;ANVSFIGADLTGKHKGLWGLNTLYSELKAKRFDYVADFHHVLRTKYLCLRFWLANIPVASIYKGRVGKEKLVRRRHKVLENQKSSFRRYADVLEKLGFPVLLNFSSIYGDEKGNFAEIEPVTGAKDNLKWIGIAPFAKHMGKIYPIELQEQVVAHFAADPKVKVFLFGGGKSEQEVFDGWVAKYPTVVSMIGKLNMRTELNLMSHLDVMLSMDSANMHLASLVNIPVISVWGATHPYAGFMGWKQLPVNTV
;
A
#
# COMPACT_ATOMS: atom_id res chain seq x y z
N ALA A 1 17.46 5.71 14.42
CA ALA A 1 17.19 5.09 13.11
C ALA A 1 18.33 5.47 12.16
N ASN A 2 18.91 4.48 11.46
CA ASN A 2 20.01 4.69 10.50
C ASN A 2 19.48 4.98 9.09
N VAL A 3 18.36 5.72 8.99
CA VAL A 3 17.71 6.03 7.72
C VAL A 3 17.61 7.54 7.56
N SER A 4 18.08 8.03 6.41
CA SER A 4 17.93 9.43 6.00
C SER A 4 17.07 9.53 4.76
N PHE A 5 16.07 10.42 4.76
CA PHE A 5 15.24 10.68 3.59
C PHE A 5 15.83 11.83 2.76
N ILE A 6 15.92 11.63 1.45
CA ILE A 6 16.36 12.63 0.48
C ILE A 6 15.27 12.81 -0.56
N GLY A 7 14.58 13.95 -0.53
CA GLY A 7 13.53 14.29 -1.51
C GLY A 7 14.12 14.72 -2.84
N ALA A 8 13.65 14.11 -3.95
CA ALA A 8 13.99 14.57 -5.29
C ALA A 8 12.92 15.54 -5.80
N ASP A 9 13.27 16.80 -6.02
CA ASP A 9 12.38 17.80 -6.65
C ASP A 9 12.40 17.64 -8.18
N LEU A 10 11.51 16.80 -8.68
CA LEU A 10 11.42 16.45 -10.10
C LEU A 10 10.68 17.47 -10.96
N THR A 11 10.06 18.46 -10.36
CA THR A 11 9.37 19.57 -11.04
C THR A 11 10.22 20.83 -11.11
N GLY A 12 11.16 20.99 -10.16
CA GLY A 12 12.11 22.09 -10.05
C GLY A 12 13.56 21.67 -10.31
N LYS A 13 14.38 21.68 -9.25
CA LYS A 13 15.84 21.50 -9.30
C LYS A 13 16.32 20.24 -10.04
N HIS A 14 15.58 19.13 -9.92
CA HIS A 14 15.96 17.83 -10.50
C HIS A 14 15.19 17.50 -11.78
N LYS A 15 14.63 18.51 -12.46
CA LYS A 15 13.88 18.36 -13.71
C LYS A 15 14.82 18.09 -14.90
N GLY A 16 14.43 17.14 -15.77
CA GLY A 16 15.14 16.82 -17.01
C GLY A 16 16.51 16.18 -16.78
N LEU A 17 17.30 16.03 -17.85
CA LEU A 17 18.63 15.40 -17.78
C LEU A 17 19.63 16.19 -16.92
N TRP A 18 19.64 17.50 -17.04
CA TRP A 18 20.52 18.37 -16.24
C TRP A 18 20.18 18.28 -14.75
N GLY A 19 18.89 18.32 -14.41
CA GLY A 19 18.44 18.13 -13.03
C GLY A 19 18.75 16.73 -12.48
N LEU A 20 18.69 15.68 -13.30
CA LEU A 20 19.12 14.34 -12.91
C LEU A 20 20.62 14.24 -12.67
N ASN A 21 21.45 15.01 -13.43
CA ASN A 21 22.88 15.12 -13.14
C ASN A 21 23.14 15.80 -11.80
N THR A 22 22.40 16.85 -11.48
CA THR A 22 22.46 17.52 -10.18
C THR A 22 22.11 16.55 -9.06
N LEU A 23 21.00 15.82 -9.19
CA LEU A 23 20.58 14.79 -8.22
C LEU A 23 21.65 13.69 -8.07
N TYR A 24 22.22 13.20 -9.18
CA TYR A 24 23.33 12.25 -9.13
C TYR A 24 24.51 12.77 -8.33
N SER A 25 24.94 14.03 -8.57
CA SER A 25 26.07 14.63 -7.88
C SER A 25 25.83 14.77 -6.37
N GLU A 26 24.62 15.17 -5.98
CA GLU A 26 24.19 15.25 -4.58
C GLU A 26 24.20 13.89 -3.89
N LEU A 27 23.67 12.87 -4.58
CA LEU A 27 23.65 11.50 -4.06
C LEU A 27 25.07 10.93 -3.99
N LYS A 28 25.93 11.15 -5.00
CA LYS A 28 27.32 10.68 -5.03
C LYS A 28 28.14 11.27 -3.87
N ALA A 29 27.89 12.54 -3.52
CA ALA A 29 28.54 13.20 -2.39
C ALA A 29 28.25 12.52 -1.04
N LYS A 30 27.18 11.70 -0.94
CA LYS A 30 26.88 10.90 0.25
C LYS A 30 27.71 9.63 0.38
N ARG A 31 28.51 9.27 -0.63
CA ARG A 31 29.44 8.13 -0.64
C ARG A 31 28.78 6.79 -0.33
N PHE A 32 27.69 6.46 -1.05
CA PHE A 32 27.03 5.16 -0.92
C PHE A 32 27.90 4.03 -1.46
N ASP A 33 27.91 2.92 -0.76
CA ASP A 33 28.61 1.70 -1.16
C ASP A 33 27.79 0.86 -2.16
N TYR A 34 26.46 0.95 -2.12
CA TYR A 34 25.53 0.19 -2.95
C TYR A 34 24.33 1.03 -3.37
N VAL A 35 23.72 0.69 -4.49
CA VAL A 35 22.48 1.32 -4.97
C VAL A 35 21.43 0.24 -5.28
N ALA A 36 20.31 0.27 -4.56
CA ALA A 36 19.15 -0.57 -4.78
C ALA A 36 18.02 0.22 -5.47
N ASP A 37 17.72 -0.10 -6.73
CA ASP A 37 16.62 0.53 -7.47
C ASP A 37 15.34 -0.32 -7.39
N PHE A 38 14.43 0.08 -6.52
CA PHE A 38 13.11 -0.54 -6.37
C PHE A 38 12.05 0.03 -7.33
N HIS A 39 12.38 1.04 -8.12
CA HIS A 39 11.42 1.70 -9.00
C HIS A 39 11.58 1.35 -10.47
N HIS A 40 12.79 1.22 -10.96
CA HIS A 40 13.19 0.81 -12.32
C HIS A 40 12.39 1.53 -13.42
N VAL A 41 12.40 2.86 -13.38
CA VAL A 41 11.88 3.77 -14.41
C VAL A 41 13.02 4.46 -15.13
N LEU A 42 12.74 5.18 -16.23
CA LEU A 42 13.79 5.80 -17.05
C LEU A 42 14.75 6.67 -16.22
N ARG A 43 14.23 7.46 -15.29
CA ARG A 43 15.04 8.32 -14.40
C ARG A 43 15.97 7.53 -13.50
N THR A 44 15.45 6.48 -12.86
CA THR A 44 16.28 5.64 -11.96
C THR A 44 17.28 4.82 -12.75
N LYS A 45 16.95 4.36 -13.96
CA LYS A 45 17.91 3.70 -14.85
C LYS A 45 19.09 4.60 -15.19
N TYR A 46 18.83 5.89 -15.47
CA TYR A 46 19.88 6.86 -15.70
C TYR A 46 20.80 7.01 -14.48
N LEU A 47 20.24 7.18 -13.29
CA LEU A 47 21.01 7.25 -12.05
C LEU A 47 21.81 5.97 -11.80
N CYS A 48 21.19 4.81 -11.97
CA CYS A 48 21.84 3.50 -11.84
C CYS A 48 23.02 3.35 -12.80
N LEU A 49 22.87 3.75 -14.07
CA LEU A 49 23.98 3.76 -15.04
C LEU A 49 25.13 4.65 -14.56
N ARG A 50 24.84 5.84 -14.04
CA ARG A 50 25.88 6.78 -13.55
C ARG A 50 26.62 6.21 -12.33
N PHE A 51 25.93 5.55 -11.40
CA PHE A 51 26.55 4.87 -10.25
C PHE A 51 27.37 3.67 -10.68
N TRP A 52 26.87 2.86 -11.62
CA TRP A 52 27.61 1.73 -12.17
C TRP A 52 28.91 2.18 -12.86
N LEU A 53 28.89 3.25 -13.68
CA LEU A 53 30.07 3.85 -14.28
C LEU A 53 31.06 4.43 -13.23
N ALA A 54 30.60 4.73 -12.04
CA ALA A 54 31.42 5.12 -10.91
C ALA A 54 31.92 3.93 -10.05
N ASN A 55 31.80 2.70 -10.55
CA ASN A 55 32.16 1.43 -9.88
C ASN A 55 31.39 1.17 -8.57
N ILE A 56 30.17 1.69 -8.45
CA ILE A 56 29.28 1.39 -7.32
C ILE A 56 28.31 0.28 -7.73
N PRO A 57 28.26 -0.85 -7.00
CA PRO A 57 27.34 -1.95 -7.30
C PRO A 57 25.88 -1.50 -7.29
N VAL A 58 25.15 -1.90 -8.34
CA VAL A 58 23.74 -1.52 -8.54
C VAL A 58 22.89 -2.76 -8.79
N ALA A 59 21.75 -2.87 -8.11
CA ALA A 59 20.72 -3.83 -8.45
C ALA A 59 19.36 -3.17 -8.64
N SER A 60 18.63 -3.62 -9.67
CA SER A 60 17.30 -3.08 -9.98
C SER A 60 16.24 -4.18 -9.90
N ILE A 61 15.02 -3.76 -9.56
CA ILE A 61 13.85 -4.63 -9.46
C ILE A 61 13.46 -5.19 -10.84
N TYR A 62 13.15 -6.49 -10.87
CA TYR A 62 12.47 -7.12 -12.00
C TYR A 62 10.95 -7.01 -11.82
N LYS A 63 10.29 -6.21 -12.64
CA LYS A 63 8.84 -5.92 -12.54
C LYS A 63 7.91 -7.05 -13.01
N GLY A 64 8.45 -8.14 -13.55
CA GLY A 64 7.67 -9.29 -14.02
C GLY A 64 6.71 -8.97 -15.18
N ARG A 65 7.09 -8.07 -16.09
CA ARG A 65 6.21 -7.61 -17.20
C ARG A 65 5.73 -8.75 -18.08
N VAL A 66 6.61 -9.69 -18.43
CA VAL A 66 6.27 -10.84 -19.29
C VAL A 66 5.18 -11.70 -18.66
N GLY A 67 5.29 -12.04 -17.36
CA GLY A 67 4.27 -12.81 -16.66
C GLY A 67 2.93 -12.05 -16.55
N LYS A 68 2.99 -10.75 -16.25
CA LYS A 68 1.79 -9.89 -16.18
C LYS A 68 1.10 -9.74 -17.54
N GLU A 69 1.87 -9.66 -18.64
CA GLU A 69 1.32 -9.64 -19.98
C GLU A 69 0.55 -10.92 -20.30
N LYS A 70 1.06 -12.08 -19.89
CA LYS A 70 0.36 -13.37 -20.05
C LYS A 70 -0.96 -13.42 -19.31
N LEU A 71 -1.08 -12.76 -18.14
CA LEU A 71 -2.32 -12.67 -17.36
C LEU A 71 -3.44 -11.88 -18.08
N VAL A 72 -3.11 -10.88 -18.91
CA VAL A 72 -4.08 -10.00 -19.55
C VAL A 72 -4.32 -10.32 -21.03
N ARG A 73 -3.67 -11.31 -21.60
CA ARG A 73 -3.87 -11.72 -23.00
C ARG A 73 -5.31 -12.14 -23.26
N ARG A 74 -5.88 -11.75 -24.40
CA ARG A 74 -7.20 -12.21 -24.82
C ARG A 74 -7.22 -13.69 -25.18
N ARG A 75 -6.14 -14.18 -25.81
CA ARG A 75 -5.95 -15.60 -26.19
C ARG A 75 -4.76 -16.19 -25.46
N HIS A 76 -4.84 -17.47 -25.13
CA HIS A 76 -3.79 -18.19 -24.37
C HIS A 76 -3.41 -17.47 -23.06
N LYS A 77 -4.45 -17.00 -22.33
CA LYS A 77 -4.28 -16.43 -21.00
C LYS A 77 -3.71 -17.47 -20.05
N VAL A 78 -2.69 -17.08 -19.29
CA VAL A 78 -2.06 -17.94 -18.27
C VAL A 78 -2.34 -17.34 -16.91
N LEU A 79 -3.14 -18.02 -16.09
CA LEU A 79 -3.53 -17.60 -14.75
C LEU A 79 -2.59 -18.22 -13.71
N GLU A 80 -1.36 -17.72 -13.65
CA GLU A 80 -0.35 -18.13 -12.68
C GLU A 80 0.01 -17.00 -11.74
N ASN A 81 0.14 -17.33 -10.45
CA ASN A 81 0.60 -16.37 -9.45
C ASN A 81 2.00 -15.87 -9.77
N GLN A 82 2.11 -14.56 -9.95
CA GLN A 82 3.40 -13.92 -10.14
C GLN A 82 4.08 -13.69 -8.79
N LYS A 83 5.42 -13.68 -8.81
CA LYS A 83 6.22 -13.33 -7.62
C LYS A 83 5.70 -12.04 -6.99
N SER A 84 5.47 -12.04 -5.68
CA SER A 84 4.95 -10.88 -4.95
C SER A 84 5.88 -9.67 -5.02
N SER A 85 5.34 -8.47 -4.86
CA SER A 85 6.15 -7.24 -4.80
C SER A 85 7.17 -7.29 -3.66
N PHE A 86 6.79 -7.84 -2.50
CA PHE A 86 7.69 -8.02 -1.37
C PHE A 86 8.91 -8.89 -1.72
N ARG A 87 8.70 -10.04 -2.37
CA ARG A 87 9.81 -10.91 -2.79
C ARG A 87 10.66 -10.24 -3.87
N ARG A 88 10.06 -9.46 -4.77
CA ARG A 88 10.83 -8.71 -5.79
C ARG A 88 11.75 -7.66 -5.16
N TYR A 89 11.32 -7.02 -4.07
CA TYR A 89 12.17 -6.10 -3.31
C TYR A 89 13.29 -6.84 -2.59
N ALA A 90 12.99 -7.96 -1.94
CA ALA A 90 14.01 -8.81 -1.32
C ALA A 90 15.06 -9.30 -2.33
N ASP A 91 14.64 -9.71 -3.55
CA ASP A 91 15.54 -10.13 -4.62
C ASP A 91 16.55 -9.02 -5.02
N VAL A 92 16.20 -7.74 -4.91
CA VAL A 92 17.14 -6.64 -5.20
C VAL A 92 18.23 -6.58 -4.15
N LEU A 93 17.88 -6.72 -2.89
CA LEU A 93 18.85 -6.73 -1.78
C LEU A 93 19.73 -7.98 -1.83
N GLU A 94 19.15 -9.14 -2.10
CA GLU A 94 19.87 -10.40 -2.26
C GLU A 94 20.93 -10.32 -3.37
N LYS A 95 20.62 -9.67 -4.52
CA LYS A 95 21.58 -9.42 -5.60
C LYS A 95 22.77 -8.54 -5.20
N LEU A 96 22.60 -7.70 -4.18
CA LEU A 96 23.66 -6.87 -3.63
C LEU A 96 24.43 -7.55 -2.47
N GLY A 97 24.09 -8.81 -2.17
CA GLY A 97 24.73 -9.56 -1.07
C GLY A 97 24.04 -9.39 0.29
N PHE A 98 22.83 -8.79 0.32
CA PHE A 98 22.07 -8.56 1.56
C PHE A 98 20.76 -9.37 1.53
N PRO A 99 20.77 -10.69 1.75
CA PRO A 99 19.55 -11.49 1.75
C PRO A 99 18.63 -11.08 2.90
N VAL A 100 17.34 -10.94 2.61
CA VAL A 100 16.31 -10.57 3.58
C VAL A 100 15.34 -11.72 3.79
N LEU A 101 15.17 -12.13 5.03
CA LEU A 101 14.15 -13.10 5.42
C LEU A 101 12.80 -12.40 5.51
N LEU A 102 11.84 -12.86 4.69
CA LEU A 102 10.47 -12.35 4.68
C LEU A 102 9.60 -13.21 5.63
N ASN A 103 9.83 -13.07 6.93
CA ASN A 103 9.21 -13.91 7.97
C ASN A 103 8.44 -13.13 9.05
N PHE A 104 8.38 -11.80 8.99
CA PHE A 104 7.63 -11.02 9.98
C PHE A 104 6.11 -11.29 9.88
N SER A 105 5.38 -11.15 10.97
CA SER A 105 3.91 -11.28 11.03
C SER A 105 3.25 -9.90 10.94
N SER A 106 3.65 -8.98 11.78
CA SER A 106 3.11 -7.62 11.89
C SER A 106 4.25 -6.64 12.17
N ILE A 107 4.07 -5.37 11.80
CA ILE A 107 4.97 -4.28 12.21
C ILE A 107 4.95 -4.05 13.74
N TYR A 108 3.95 -4.56 14.43
CA TYR A 108 3.83 -4.55 15.89
C TYR A 108 4.31 -5.84 16.56
N GLY A 109 4.86 -6.81 15.78
CA GLY A 109 5.19 -8.13 16.30
C GLY A 109 3.94 -8.91 16.67
N ASP A 110 3.89 -9.43 17.89
CA ASP A 110 2.75 -10.19 18.43
C ASP A 110 1.73 -9.28 19.14
N GLU A 111 2.00 -7.99 19.23
CA GLU A 111 1.14 -6.98 19.85
C GLU A 111 0.26 -6.27 18.80
N LYS A 112 -0.54 -5.34 19.28
CA LYS A 112 -1.29 -4.37 18.47
C LYS A 112 -0.77 -2.96 18.70
N GLY A 113 -1.13 -2.05 17.83
CA GLY A 113 -0.84 -0.63 18.02
C GLY A 113 -1.47 -0.07 19.29
N ASN A 114 -0.93 1.05 19.76
CA ASN A 114 -1.38 1.67 21.02
C ASN A 114 -2.83 2.12 20.94
N PHE A 115 -3.72 1.45 21.68
CA PHE A 115 -5.17 1.74 21.71
C PHE A 115 -5.48 3.11 22.28
N ALA A 116 -4.78 3.53 23.34
CA ALA A 116 -5.02 4.83 23.99
C ALA A 116 -4.84 6.04 23.06
N GLU A 117 -4.05 5.89 21.98
CA GLU A 117 -3.88 6.96 20.98
C GLU A 117 -5.06 7.08 20.01
N ILE A 118 -5.89 6.05 19.89
CA ILE A 118 -7.02 6.03 18.96
C ILE A 118 -8.37 6.13 19.66
N GLU A 119 -8.47 5.69 20.91
CA GLU A 119 -9.71 5.67 21.69
C GLU A 119 -10.45 7.03 21.72
N PRO A 120 -9.78 8.21 21.83
CA PRO A 120 -10.48 9.50 21.79
C PRO A 120 -11.26 9.75 20.48
N VAL A 121 -10.88 9.08 19.38
CA VAL A 121 -11.51 9.23 18.06
C VAL A 121 -12.46 8.07 17.76
N THR A 122 -12.10 6.87 18.22
CA THR A 122 -12.86 5.65 17.92
C THR A 122 -13.89 5.30 18.99
N GLY A 123 -13.72 5.79 20.22
CA GLY A 123 -14.39 5.25 21.40
C GLY A 123 -13.85 3.85 21.78
N ALA A 124 -14.37 3.30 22.87
CA ALA A 124 -14.03 1.96 23.32
C ALA A 124 -14.48 0.90 22.30
N LYS A 125 -13.71 -0.20 22.22
CA LYS A 125 -14.06 -1.30 21.32
C LYS A 125 -15.13 -2.21 21.93
N ASP A 126 -15.11 -2.41 23.25
CA ASP A 126 -16.00 -3.31 23.98
C ASP A 126 -16.21 -4.64 23.23
N ASN A 127 -17.47 -5.05 23.07
CA ASN A 127 -17.85 -6.24 22.32
C ASN A 127 -18.21 -5.97 20.85
N LEU A 128 -17.84 -4.78 20.32
CA LEU A 128 -18.13 -4.42 18.94
C LEU A 128 -17.17 -5.10 17.96
N LYS A 129 -17.69 -5.47 16.79
CA LYS A 129 -16.89 -5.80 15.64
C LYS A 129 -16.52 -4.53 14.90
N TRP A 130 -15.22 -4.34 14.67
CA TRP A 130 -14.69 -3.19 13.97
C TRP A 130 -14.31 -3.57 12.54
N ILE A 131 -15.00 -2.97 11.58
CA ILE A 131 -14.78 -3.20 10.15
C ILE A 131 -14.17 -1.94 9.54
N GLY A 132 -13.02 -2.09 8.91
CA GLY A 132 -12.44 -1.04 8.09
C GLY A 132 -12.94 -1.15 6.65
N ILE A 133 -13.30 -0.04 6.02
CA ILE A 133 -13.65 0.01 4.60
C ILE A 133 -12.85 1.11 3.93
N ALA A 134 -12.07 0.74 2.88
CA ALA A 134 -11.31 1.64 2.04
C ALA A 134 -11.81 1.54 0.59
N PRO A 135 -12.88 2.28 0.23
CA PRO A 135 -13.61 2.12 -1.01
C PRO A 135 -12.92 2.72 -2.23
N PHE A 136 -11.87 3.50 -2.05
CA PHE A 136 -11.21 4.23 -3.10
C PHE A 136 -9.83 3.69 -3.47
N ALA A 137 -9.41 3.99 -4.69
CA ALA A 137 -8.07 3.73 -5.20
C ALA A 137 -7.67 4.88 -6.15
N LYS A 138 -6.36 5.06 -6.36
CA LYS A 138 -5.82 6.12 -7.21
C LYS A 138 -6.37 6.09 -8.66
N HIS A 139 -6.73 4.92 -9.18
CA HIS A 139 -7.18 4.73 -10.55
C HIS A 139 -8.64 4.28 -10.56
N MET A 140 -9.50 4.96 -11.32
CA MET A 140 -10.93 4.67 -11.43
C MET A 140 -11.25 3.20 -11.76
N GLY A 141 -10.46 2.57 -12.64
CA GLY A 141 -10.66 1.16 -12.99
C GLY A 141 -10.41 0.16 -11.87
N LYS A 142 -9.92 0.61 -10.71
CA LYS A 142 -9.75 -0.21 -9.50
C LYS A 142 -10.86 0.01 -8.48
N ILE A 143 -11.76 0.97 -8.71
CA ILE A 143 -12.81 1.32 -7.77
C ILE A 143 -14.05 0.51 -8.12
N TYR A 144 -14.57 -0.24 -7.16
CA TYR A 144 -15.89 -0.86 -7.26
C TYR A 144 -16.95 0.24 -7.22
N PRO A 145 -18.07 0.16 -7.97
CA PRO A 145 -19.06 1.22 -8.03
C PRO A 145 -19.48 1.72 -6.66
N ILE A 146 -19.41 3.04 -6.45
CA ILE A 146 -19.58 3.67 -5.11
C ILE A 146 -20.97 3.39 -4.55
N GLU A 147 -21.99 3.34 -5.39
CA GLU A 147 -23.37 3.04 -5.02
C GLU A 147 -23.52 1.60 -4.47
N LEU A 148 -22.73 0.67 -5.00
CA LEU A 148 -22.69 -0.72 -4.51
C LEU A 148 -21.87 -0.82 -3.24
N GLN A 149 -20.82 -0.01 -3.09
CA GLN A 149 -20.06 0.06 -1.85
C GLN A 149 -20.89 0.68 -0.71
N GLU A 150 -21.73 1.66 -1.00
CA GLU A 150 -22.69 2.19 -0.02
C GLU A 150 -23.64 1.10 0.49
N GLN A 151 -24.10 0.20 -0.38
CA GLN A 151 -24.93 -0.93 0.04
C GLN A 151 -24.18 -1.87 1.02
N VAL A 152 -22.89 -2.09 0.79
CA VAL A 152 -22.03 -2.86 1.73
C VAL A 152 -21.91 -2.13 3.06
N VAL A 153 -21.67 -0.81 3.05
CA VAL A 153 -21.63 0.01 4.27
C VAL A 153 -22.97 -0.05 5.01
N ALA A 154 -24.09 0.11 4.30
CA ALA A 154 -25.43 0.02 4.87
C ALA A 154 -25.71 -1.32 5.52
N HIS A 155 -25.29 -2.44 4.87
CA HIS A 155 -25.43 -3.77 5.40
C HIS A 155 -24.73 -3.93 6.76
N PHE A 156 -23.49 -3.52 6.87
CA PHE A 156 -22.75 -3.59 8.14
C PHE A 156 -23.28 -2.59 9.18
N ALA A 157 -23.69 -1.39 8.76
CA ALA A 157 -24.22 -0.38 9.65
C ALA A 157 -25.60 -0.75 10.26
N ALA A 158 -26.32 -1.68 9.66
CA ALA A 158 -27.58 -2.18 10.19
C ALA A 158 -27.41 -3.08 11.44
N ASP A 159 -26.23 -3.64 11.69
CA ASP A 159 -25.94 -4.41 12.90
C ASP A 159 -25.41 -3.49 14.01
N PRO A 160 -26.14 -3.32 15.13
CA PRO A 160 -25.69 -2.46 16.24
C PRO A 160 -24.42 -2.96 16.94
N LYS A 161 -23.99 -4.21 16.68
CA LYS A 161 -22.73 -4.77 17.19
C LYS A 161 -21.55 -4.50 16.25
N VAL A 162 -21.75 -3.78 15.16
CA VAL A 162 -20.73 -3.45 14.19
C VAL A 162 -20.46 -1.95 14.18
N LYS A 163 -19.19 -1.58 14.17
CA LYS A 163 -18.72 -0.22 13.93
C LYS A 163 -17.87 -0.20 12.67
N VAL A 164 -18.20 0.68 11.74
CA VAL A 164 -17.51 0.82 10.46
C VAL A 164 -16.60 2.04 10.48
N PHE A 165 -15.34 1.85 10.08
CA PHE A 165 -14.35 2.91 9.92
C PHE A 165 -14.02 3.06 8.44
N LEU A 166 -14.22 4.28 7.89
CA LEU A 166 -13.94 4.59 6.50
C LEU A 166 -12.54 5.18 6.38
N PHE A 167 -11.71 4.56 5.55
CA PHE A 167 -10.33 4.98 5.27
C PHE A 167 -10.23 5.57 3.86
N GLY A 168 -9.65 6.75 3.75
CA GLY A 168 -9.49 7.45 2.48
C GLY A 168 -8.74 8.76 2.66
N GLY A 169 -8.71 9.59 1.61
CA GLY A 169 -8.05 10.89 1.66
C GLY A 169 -8.41 11.78 0.49
N GLY A 170 -8.40 13.08 0.74
CA GLY A 170 -8.75 14.09 -0.24
C GLY A 170 -10.23 14.49 -0.23
N LYS A 171 -10.51 15.65 -0.83
CA LYS A 171 -11.80 16.32 -0.72
C LYS A 171 -12.96 15.53 -1.34
N SER A 172 -12.74 14.92 -2.51
CA SER A 172 -13.78 14.16 -3.20
C SER A 172 -14.22 12.90 -2.45
N GLU A 173 -13.29 12.23 -1.77
CA GLU A 173 -13.59 11.06 -0.94
C GLU A 173 -14.29 11.49 0.36
N GLN A 174 -13.88 12.63 0.93
CA GLN A 174 -14.52 13.23 2.11
C GLN A 174 -16.00 13.51 1.86
N GLU A 175 -16.36 14.12 0.72
CA GLU A 175 -17.75 14.43 0.36
C GLU A 175 -18.64 13.16 0.33
N VAL A 176 -18.14 12.05 -0.18
CA VAL A 176 -18.84 10.76 -0.15
C VAL A 176 -18.99 10.24 1.27
N PHE A 177 -17.92 10.28 2.06
CA PHE A 177 -17.93 9.78 3.44
C PHE A 177 -18.87 10.62 4.35
N ASP A 178 -18.91 11.92 4.16
CA ASP A 178 -19.82 12.80 4.91
C ASP A 178 -21.29 12.42 4.67
N GLY A 179 -21.64 12.08 3.39
CA GLY A 179 -22.94 11.56 3.05
C GLY A 179 -23.29 10.24 3.75
N TRP A 180 -22.33 9.32 3.84
CA TRP A 180 -22.55 8.02 4.50
C TRP A 180 -22.61 8.16 6.03
N VAL A 181 -21.75 8.97 6.63
CA VAL A 181 -21.77 9.24 8.07
C VAL A 181 -23.08 9.88 8.51
N ALA A 182 -23.64 10.78 7.68
CA ALA A 182 -24.95 11.40 7.97
C ALA A 182 -26.12 10.38 7.94
N LYS A 183 -26.01 9.32 7.13
CA LYS A 183 -27.05 8.27 7.00
C LYS A 183 -26.91 7.14 8.04
N TYR A 184 -25.69 6.83 8.46
CA TYR A 184 -25.41 5.63 9.24
C TYR A 184 -24.65 5.95 10.54
N PRO A 185 -25.32 5.96 11.69
CA PRO A 185 -24.75 6.39 12.98
C PRO A 185 -23.53 5.56 13.46
N THR A 186 -23.41 4.30 13.02
CA THR A 186 -22.28 3.42 13.38
C THR A 186 -21.07 3.55 12.46
N VAL A 187 -21.15 4.44 11.45
CA VAL A 187 -20.09 4.68 10.47
C VAL A 187 -19.29 5.93 10.83
N VAL A 188 -17.98 5.82 10.81
CA VAL A 188 -17.06 6.90 11.19
C VAL A 188 -16.02 7.12 10.10
N SER A 189 -15.91 8.34 9.55
CA SER A 189 -14.82 8.70 8.63
C SER A 189 -13.54 8.98 9.42
N MET A 190 -12.41 8.44 8.93
CA MET A 190 -11.08 8.67 9.50
C MET A 190 -10.31 9.78 8.78
N ILE A 191 -10.81 10.33 7.68
CA ILE A 191 -10.13 11.40 6.94
C ILE A 191 -9.85 12.60 7.86
N GLY A 192 -8.58 12.98 7.94
CA GLY A 192 -8.13 14.14 8.71
C GLY A 192 -8.15 13.98 10.24
N LYS A 193 -8.59 12.83 10.77
CA LYS A 193 -8.66 12.59 12.23
C LYS A 193 -7.41 11.92 12.79
N LEU A 194 -6.70 11.16 11.97
CA LEU A 194 -5.53 10.39 12.37
C LEU A 194 -4.36 10.70 11.42
N ASN A 195 -3.14 10.54 11.92
CA ASN A 195 -1.95 10.49 11.08
C ASN A 195 -1.62 9.03 10.71
N MET A 196 -0.65 8.81 9.82
CA MET A 196 -0.28 7.47 9.35
C MET A 196 0.01 6.48 10.48
N ARG A 197 0.68 6.90 11.56
CA ARG A 197 1.00 6.03 12.69
C ARG A 197 -0.27 5.62 13.45
N THR A 198 -1.13 6.56 13.74
CA THR A 198 -2.38 6.30 14.46
C THR A 198 -3.42 5.60 13.59
N GLU A 199 -3.40 5.78 12.26
CA GLU A 199 -4.18 4.93 11.34
C GLU A 199 -3.74 3.46 11.40
N LEU A 200 -2.43 3.19 11.42
CA LEU A 200 -1.91 1.83 11.59
C LEU A 200 -2.27 1.25 12.96
N ASN A 201 -2.23 2.07 14.04
CA ASN A 201 -2.73 1.65 15.34
C ASN A 201 -4.20 1.22 15.25
N LEU A 202 -5.07 2.04 14.64
CA LEU A 202 -6.48 1.68 14.45
C LEU A 202 -6.64 0.43 13.61
N MET A 203 -5.95 0.34 12.47
CA MET A 203 -6.01 -0.84 11.59
C MET A 203 -5.68 -2.13 12.35
N SER A 204 -4.69 -2.11 13.27
CA SER A 204 -4.33 -3.31 14.05
C SER A 204 -5.42 -3.81 15.00
N HIS A 205 -6.41 -2.97 15.31
CA HIS A 205 -7.55 -3.31 16.16
C HIS A 205 -8.81 -3.69 15.36
N LEU A 206 -8.80 -3.57 14.02
CA LEU A 206 -9.91 -4.03 13.19
C LEU A 206 -10.05 -5.56 13.23
N ASP A 207 -11.25 -6.05 13.06
CA ASP A 207 -11.52 -7.47 12.87
C ASP A 207 -11.31 -7.88 11.40
N VAL A 208 -11.58 -6.95 10.47
CA VAL A 208 -11.36 -7.13 9.03
C VAL A 208 -11.25 -5.76 8.33
N MET A 209 -10.49 -5.72 7.23
CA MET A 209 -10.48 -4.59 6.30
C MET A 209 -11.06 -5.03 4.94
N LEU A 210 -12.05 -4.31 4.43
CA LEU A 210 -12.49 -4.37 3.04
C LEU A 210 -11.82 -3.24 2.25
N SER A 211 -11.07 -3.56 1.22
CA SER A 211 -10.30 -2.55 0.48
C SER A 211 -10.23 -2.85 -1.01
N MET A 212 -10.20 -1.81 -1.81
CA MET A 212 -9.73 -1.92 -3.19
C MET A 212 -8.24 -2.28 -3.23
N ASP A 213 -7.71 -2.66 -4.41
CA ASP A 213 -6.26 -2.72 -4.66
C ASP A 213 -5.66 -1.31 -4.52
N SER A 214 -5.40 -0.91 -3.29
CA SER A 214 -4.96 0.43 -2.86
C SER A 214 -3.90 0.36 -1.77
N ALA A 215 -3.40 1.52 -1.33
CA ALA A 215 -2.44 1.61 -0.23
C ALA A 215 -3.02 1.02 1.08
N ASN A 216 -4.30 1.23 1.35
CA ASN A 216 -4.95 0.76 2.58
C ASN A 216 -4.97 -0.77 2.70
N MET A 217 -5.12 -1.50 1.57
CA MET A 217 -4.96 -2.96 1.53
C MET A 217 -3.59 -3.39 2.06
N HIS A 218 -2.54 -2.71 1.62
CA HIS A 218 -1.18 -3.03 2.05
C HIS A 218 -0.93 -2.63 3.50
N LEU A 219 -1.38 -1.45 3.94
CA LEU A 219 -1.22 -0.97 5.31
C LEU A 219 -1.92 -1.91 6.31
N ALA A 220 -3.17 -2.29 6.03
CA ALA A 220 -3.90 -3.24 6.86
C ALA A 220 -3.21 -4.62 6.91
N SER A 221 -2.66 -5.09 5.78
CA SER A 221 -1.94 -6.36 5.75
C SER A 221 -0.63 -6.32 6.57
N LEU A 222 0.02 -5.17 6.71
CA LEU A 222 1.25 -5.02 7.50
C LEU A 222 1.00 -5.07 9.01
N VAL A 223 -0.21 -4.83 9.47
CA VAL A 223 -0.61 -4.96 10.87
C VAL A 223 -1.30 -6.30 11.16
N ASN A 224 -1.21 -7.26 10.23
CA ASN A 224 -1.64 -8.65 10.37
C ASN A 224 -3.14 -8.83 10.65
N ILE A 225 -4.01 -8.00 10.06
CA ILE A 225 -5.45 -8.24 10.08
C ILE A 225 -5.90 -8.88 8.75
N PRO A 226 -7.01 -9.64 8.74
CA PRO A 226 -7.60 -10.13 7.50
C PRO A 226 -8.00 -8.97 6.58
N VAL A 227 -7.66 -9.08 5.30
CA VAL A 227 -8.08 -8.10 4.29
C VAL A 227 -8.88 -8.80 3.21
N ILE A 228 -10.13 -8.37 3.00
CA ILE A 228 -10.91 -8.70 1.82
C ILE A 228 -10.59 -7.66 0.77
N SER A 229 -9.99 -8.09 -0.35
CA SER A 229 -9.56 -7.18 -1.40
C SER A 229 -10.39 -7.32 -2.66
N VAL A 230 -10.90 -6.19 -3.16
CA VAL A 230 -11.71 -6.11 -4.39
C VAL A 230 -10.84 -5.66 -5.55
N TRP A 231 -10.90 -6.40 -6.66
CA TRP A 231 -10.04 -6.22 -7.82
C TRP A 231 -10.85 -5.86 -9.07
N GLY A 232 -10.40 -4.82 -9.76
CA GLY A 232 -10.97 -4.36 -11.04
C GLY A 232 -9.94 -4.46 -12.17
N ALA A 233 -9.37 -3.33 -12.58
CA ALA A 233 -8.38 -3.26 -13.67
C ALA A 233 -7.04 -3.94 -13.38
N THR A 234 -6.83 -4.47 -12.17
CA THR A 234 -5.69 -5.27 -11.75
C THR A 234 -6.14 -6.68 -11.37
N HIS A 235 -5.19 -7.58 -11.09
CA HIS A 235 -5.50 -8.97 -10.77
C HIS A 235 -4.64 -9.43 -9.58
N PRO A 236 -5.19 -10.20 -8.62
CA PRO A 236 -4.43 -10.71 -7.47
C PRO A 236 -3.18 -11.50 -7.91
N TYR A 237 -3.27 -12.29 -8.98
CA TYR A 237 -2.15 -13.06 -9.53
C TYR A 237 -1.01 -12.21 -10.10
N ALA A 238 -1.17 -10.90 -10.25
CA ALA A 238 -0.09 -10.02 -10.70
C ALA A 238 1.02 -9.79 -9.65
N GLY A 239 0.87 -10.36 -8.44
CA GLY A 239 1.82 -10.25 -7.34
C GLY A 239 1.67 -8.97 -6.54
N PHE A 240 0.45 -8.40 -6.52
CA PHE A 240 0.14 -7.15 -5.82
C PHE A 240 -0.65 -7.36 -4.52
N MET A 241 -0.95 -8.60 -4.14
CA MET A 241 -1.65 -8.86 -2.88
C MET A 241 -0.91 -8.29 -1.68
N GLY A 242 -1.65 -7.94 -0.64
CA GLY A 242 -1.11 -7.52 0.65
C GLY A 242 -0.24 -8.61 1.30
N TRP A 243 0.56 -8.21 2.26
CA TRP A 243 1.47 -9.11 2.98
C TRP A 243 0.71 -10.25 3.65
N LYS A 244 1.10 -11.50 3.38
CA LYS A 244 0.51 -12.74 3.93
C LYS A 244 -1.02 -12.86 3.74
N GLN A 245 -1.64 -12.11 2.83
CA GLN A 245 -3.06 -12.26 2.55
C GLN A 245 -3.33 -13.51 1.70
N LEU A 246 -4.47 -14.15 1.95
CA LEU A 246 -4.84 -15.38 1.27
C LEU A 246 -5.61 -15.08 -0.03
N PRO A 247 -5.38 -15.85 -1.12
CA PRO A 247 -6.13 -15.68 -2.36
C PRO A 247 -7.65 -15.84 -2.20
N VAL A 248 -8.11 -16.63 -1.23
CA VAL A 248 -9.53 -16.82 -0.92
C VAL A 248 -10.22 -15.52 -0.45
N ASN A 249 -9.46 -14.54 0.02
CA ASN A 249 -9.98 -13.23 0.46
C ASN A 249 -10.02 -12.21 -0.70
N THR A 250 -10.08 -12.63 -1.95
CA THR A 250 -10.16 -11.75 -3.13
C THR A 250 -11.52 -11.86 -3.81
N VAL A 251 -12.06 -10.71 -4.22
CA VAL A 251 -13.34 -10.58 -4.95
C VAL A 251 -13.12 -9.83 -6.25
#